data_b71bf7dae340f1d244492dd3d936e225
#
_entry.id   b71bf7dae340f1d244492dd3d936e225
#
_cell.length_a   1.000
_cell.length_b   1.000
_cell.length_c   1.000
_cell.angle_alpha   90.00
_cell.angle_beta   90.00
_cell.angle_gamma   90.00
#
_symmetry.space_group_name_H-M   'P 1'
#
loop_
_entity.id
_entity.type
_entity.pdbx_description
1 polymer ?
#
loop_
_entity_poly.entity_id
_entity_poly.type
_entity_poly.pdbx_seq_one_letter_code
_entity_poly.pdbx_strand_id
1 'polypeptide(L)'
;MNFAFPYEIDGEKKELRVYTTRADTVMGVTFVAIAAEHPLAKRLAQGKPELEAFIAECAKGSVSEADMATMEKKGVPTGFYVTHPLNGRKVEVWIGNYVLMSYGEGAVMGVPAHDERDFAFAKKFGIPIIQVCAVEGKEFSTDAWQDWYGDKTLNPYCINSGKYDGLHIHEAVSYTHLRAHETGAYL
;
A
#
# COMPACT_ATOMS: atom_id res chain seq x y z
N MET A 1 -2.08 -5.87 -11.20
CA MET A 1 -3.51 -5.87 -10.80
C MET A 1 -3.83 -4.50 -10.20
N ASN A 2 -5.00 -3.95 -10.49
CA ASN A 2 -5.45 -2.68 -9.91
C ASN A 2 -6.49 -2.92 -8.83
N PHE A 3 -6.40 -2.16 -7.73
CA PHE A 3 -7.42 -2.12 -6.69
C PHE A 3 -7.93 -0.69 -6.52
N ALA A 4 -9.23 -0.54 -6.38
CA ALA A 4 -9.88 0.73 -6.13
C ALA A 4 -10.22 0.85 -4.64
N PHE A 5 -9.61 1.83 -3.97
CA PHE A 5 -9.87 2.17 -2.57
C PHE A 5 -10.88 3.31 -2.51
N PRO A 6 -12.15 3.06 -2.20
CA PRO A 6 -13.16 4.11 -2.17
C PRO A 6 -12.93 5.09 -1.01
N TYR A 7 -13.25 6.33 -1.26
CA TYR A 7 -13.27 7.41 -0.27
C TYR A 7 -14.32 8.46 -0.61
N GLU A 8 -14.63 9.31 0.36
CA GLU A 8 -15.50 10.45 0.17
C GLU A 8 -14.78 11.71 0.60
N ILE A 9 -14.83 12.75 -0.22
CA ILE A 9 -14.27 14.06 0.05
C ILE A 9 -15.19 15.14 -0.54
N ASP A 10 -15.45 16.20 0.23
CA ASP A 10 -16.31 17.32 -0.19
C ASP A 10 -17.71 16.86 -0.67
N GLY A 11 -18.23 15.76 -0.08
CA GLY A 11 -19.52 15.17 -0.47
C GLY A 11 -19.49 14.33 -1.75
N GLU A 12 -18.34 14.17 -2.36
CA GLU A 12 -18.17 13.36 -3.57
C GLU A 12 -17.53 12.00 -3.24
N LYS A 13 -18.10 10.94 -3.81
CA LYS A 13 -17.53 9.59 -3.75
C LYS A 13 -16.50 9.43 -4.87
N LYS A 14 -15.31 9.04 -4.50
CA LYS A 14 -14.16 8.84 -5.40
C LYS A 14 -13.45 7.53 -5.07
N GLU A 15 -12.52 7.17 -5.93
CA GLU A 15 -11.68 5.98 -5.77
C GLU A 15 -10.21 6.35 -5.94
N LEU A 16 -9.37 5.82 -5.05
CA LEU A 16 -7.92 5.86 -5.20
C LEU A 16 -7.47 4.53 -5.80
N ARG A 17 -6.97 4.56 -7.02
CA ARG A 17 -6.55 3.36 -7.74
C ARG A 17 -5.08 3.08 -7.48
N VAL A 18 -4.81 1.84 -7.12
CA VAL A 18 -3.49 1.34 -6.77
C VAL A 18 -3.13 0.16 -7.65
N TYR A 19 -2.00 0.24 -8.33
CA TYR A 19 -1.45 -0.89 -9.07
C TYR A 19 -0.50 -1.71 -8.20
N THR A 20 -0.59 -3.04 -8.29
CA THR A 20 0.32 -3.96 -7.60
C THR A 20 0.62 -5.20 -8.42
N THR A 21 1.83 -5.72 -8.27
CA THR A 21 2.24 -7.05 -8.72
C THR A 21 2.10 -8.11 -7.62
N ARG A 22 1.73 -7.68 -6.40
CA ARG A 22 1.60 -8.50 -5.19
C ARG A 22 0.15 -8.51 -4.68
N ALA A 23 -0.78 -8.90 -5.54
CA ALA A 23 -2.20 -9.04 -5.17
C ALA A 23 -2.44 -10.05 -4.03
N ASP A 24 -1.56 -11.03 -3.89
CA ASP A 24 -1.54 -12.01 -2.80
C ASP A 24 -1.44 -11.38 -1.40
N THR A 25 -0.84 -10.20 -1.30
CA THR A 25 -0.61 -9.51 -0.02
C THR A 25 -1.61 -8.39 0.26
N VAL A 26 -2.61 -8.18 -0.61
CA VAL A 26 -3.53 -7.03 -0.51
C VAL A 26 -4.24 -6.92 0.84
N MET A 27 -4.54 -8.05 1.48
CA MET A 27 -5.19 -8.05 2.80
C MET A 27 -4.29 -7.50 3.92
N GLY A 28 -2.97 -7.44 3.68
CA GLY A 28 -1.97 -6.86 4.58
C GLY A 28 -1.69 -5.37 4.37
N VAL A 29 -2.45 -4.70 3.52
CA VAL A 29 -2.32 -3.25 3.30
C VAL A 29 -2.67 -2.51 4.59
N THR A 30 -1.72 -1.72 5.09
CA THR A 30 -1.90 -0.91 6.31
C THR A 30 -1.78 0.58 6.06
N PHE A 31 -1.26 0.97 4.90
CA PHE A 31 -1.25 2.35 4.42
C PHE A 31 -1.24 2.39 2.89
N VAL A 32 -1.60 3.53 2.33
CA VAL A 32 -1.48 3.84 0.91
C VAL A 32 -0.64 5.09 0.77
N ALA A 33 0.36 5.07 -0.11
CA ALA A 33 1.18 6.24 -0.40
C ALA A 33 0.82 6.81 -1.77
N ILE A 34 0.68 8.14 -1.82
CA ILE A 34 0.41 8.88 -3.05
C ILE A 34 1.58 9.80 -3.40
N ALA A 35 1.73 10.08 -4.69
CA ALA A 35 2.73 11.03 -5.17
C ALA A 35 2.42 12.45 -4.67
N ALA A 36 3.47 13.25 -4.48
CA ALA A 36 3.32 14.65 -4.06
C ALA A 36 2.51 15.48 -5.09
N GLU A 37 2.59 15.10 -6.37
CA GLU A 37 1.86 15.76 -7.47
C GLU A 37 0.43 15.25 -7.63
N HIS A 38 0.04 14.21 -6.91
CA HIS A 38 -1.30 13.63 -6.99
C HIS A 38 -2.37 14.68 -6.63
N PRO A 39 -3.49 14.76 -7.36
CA PRO A 39 -4.56 15.73 -7.06
C PRO A 39 -5.08 15.63 -5.63
N LEU A 40 -5.20 14.41 -5.09
CA LEU A 40 -5.61 14.19 -3.72
C LEU A 40 -4.59 14.76 -2.72
N ALA A 41 -3.28 14.62 -2.98
CA ALA A 41 -2.23 15.20 -2.13
C ALA A 41 -2.37 16.72 -2.04
N LYS A 42 -2.55 17.38 -3.17
CA LYS A 42 -2.75 18.83 -3.24
C LYS A 42 -4.01 19.26 -2.48
N ARG A 43 -5.10 18.50 -2.62
CA ARG A 43 -6.35 18.79 -1.91
C ARG A 43 -6.21 18.62 -0.40
N LEU A 44 -5.57 17.56 0.06
CA LEU A 44 -5.36 17.28 1.48
C LEU A 44 -4.36 18.24 2.15
N ALA A 45 -3.44 18.79 1.39
CA ALA A 45 -2.43 19.73 1.89
C ALA A 45 -2.98 21.14 2.14
N GLN A 46 -4.13 21.50 1.57
CA GLN A 46 -4.71 22.83 1.74
C GLN A 46 -4.94 23.15 3.20
N GLY A 47 -4.31 24.24 3.69
CA GLY A 47 -4.37 24.67 5.06
C GLY A 47 -3.58 23.81 6.05
N LYS A 48 -2.73 22.89 5.56
CA LYS A 48 -1.82 22.06 6.38
C LYS A 48 -0.38 22.35 6.02
N PRO A 49 0.32 23.27 6.72
CA PRO A 49 1.67 23.72 6.37
C PRO A 49 2.69 22.58 6.26
N GLU A 50 2.56 21.55 7.09
CA GLU A 50 3.46 20.37 7.08
C GLU A 50 3.37 19.59 5.78
N LEU A 51 2.15 19.39 5.26
CA LEU A 51 1.93 18.69 4.01
C LEU A 51 2.36 19.54 2.82
N GLU A 52 2.08 20.83 2.84
CA GLU A 52 2.51 21.79 1.81
C GLU A 52 4.04 21.86 1.73
N ALA A 53 4.73 21.90 2.89
CA ALA A 53 6.18 21.90 2.95
C ALA A 53 6.79 20.61 2.38
N PHE A 54 6.21 19.46 2.70
CA PHE A 54 6.68 18.18 2.18
C PHE A 54 6.50 18.06 0.67
N ILE A 55 5.35 18.50 0.15
CA ILE A 55 5.10 18.55 -1.30
C ILE A 55 6.12 19.46 -2.00
N ALA A 56 6.42 20.62 -1.42
CA ALA A 56 7.41 21.55 -1.95
C ALA A 56 8.83 20.97 -1.92
N GLU A 57 9.18 20.19 -0.89
CA GLU A 57 10.45 19.47 -0.81
C GLU A 57 10.56 18.43 -1.93
N CYS A 58 9.52 17.63 -2.14
CA CYS A 58 9.48 16.65 -3.21
C CYS A 58 9.64 17.29 -4.61
N ALA A 59 9.06 18.46 -4.82
CA ALA A 59 9.15 19.18 -6.10
C ALA A 59 10.57 19.69 -6.43
N LYS A 60 11.42 19.88 -5.43
CA LYS A 60 12.81 20.34 -5.62
C LYS A 60 13.75 19.21 -6.05
N GLY A 61 13.40 17.96 -5.77
CA GLY A 61 14.17 16.77 -6.16
C GLY A 61 13.66 16.22 -7.48
N SER A 62 14.43 16.35 -8.56
CA SER A 62 14.19 15.56 -9.77
C SER A 62 14.70 14.14 -9.50
N VAL A 63 13.81 13.26 -9.07
CA VAL A 63 14.18 11.88 -8.79
C VAL A 63 13.92 11.06 -10.05
N SER A 64 14.96 10.43 -10.59
CA SER A 64 14.82 9.46 -11.67
C SER A 64 14.24 8.15 -11.12
N GLU A 65 13.61 7.36 -11.98
CA GLU A 65 13.08 6.04 -11.62
C GLU A 65 14.17 5.11 -11.02
N ALA A 66 15.42 5.27 -11.48
CA ALA A 66 16.57 4.56 -10.95
C ALA A 66 16.95 5.01 -9.53
N ASP A 67 16.85 6.30 -9.24
CA ASP A 67 17.14 6.84 -7.91
C ASP A 67 16.08 6.40 -6.88
N MET A 68 14.83 6.23 -7.30
CA MET A 68 13.75 5.76 -6.43
C MET A 68 13.97 4.35 -5.87
N ALA A 69 14.65 3.49 -6.61
CA ALA A 69 14.91 2.11 -6.16
C ALA A 69 15.84 2.04 -4.94
N THR A 70 16.71 3.03 -4.76
CA THR A 70 17.78 3.03 -3.74
C THR A 70 17.63 4.12 -2.68
N MET A 71 16.81 5.16 -2.91
CA MET A 71 16.62 6.23 -1.94
C MET A 71 15.82 5.81 -0.71
N GLU A 72 16.08 6.44 0.41
CA GLU A 72 15.29 6.26 1.62
C GLU A 72 13.84 6.72 1.38
N LYS A 73 12.89 5.87 1.69
CA LYS A 73 11.48 6.23 1.69
C LYS A 73 11.18 7.25 2.77
N LYS A 74 10.72 8.43 2.37
CA LYS A 74 10.20 9.47 3.24
C LYS A 74 8.73 9.70 2.95
N GLY A 75 7.98 10.04 3.96
CA GLY A 75 6.56 10.32 3.82
C GLY A 75 5.99 11.07 5.01
N VAL A 76 4.81 11.63 4.80
CA VAL A 76 4.03 12.31 5.85
C VAL A 76 2.61 11.77 5.87
N PRO A 77 2.03 11.53 7.06
CA PRO A 77 0.65 11.11 7.19
C PRO A 77 -0.27 12.29 6.87
N THR A 78 -1.39 12.02 6.19
CA THR A 78 -2.36 13.07 5.85
C THR A 78 -3.50 13.20 6.86
N GLY A 79 -3.69 12.20 7.72
CA GLY A 79 -4.88 12.09 8.58
C GLY A 79 -6.17 11.78 7.80
N PHE A 80 -6.06 11.48 6.52
CA PHE A 80 -7.16 11.09 5.64
C PHE A 80 -7.12 9.58 5.38
N TYR A 81 -8.30 8.96 5.30
CA TYR A 81 -8.44 7.52 5.18
C TYR A 81 -9.25 7.13 3.95
N VAL A 82 -8.82 6.08 3.29
CA VAL A 82 -9.58 5.38 2.26
C VAL A 82 -10.07 4.04 2.80
N THR A 83 -11.03 3.43 2.13
CA THR A 83 -11.58 2.14 2.55
C THR A 83 -10.91 1.02 1.77
N HIS A 84 -10.44 -0.01 2.47
CA HIS A 84 -9.89 -1.20 1.84
C HIS A 84 -10.99 -1.96 1.07
N PRO A 85 -10.80 -2.26 -0.23
CA PRO A 85 -11.88 -2.76 -1.09
C PRO A 85 -12.39 -4.16 -0.72
N LEU A 86 -11.59 -4.98 -0.04
CA LEU A 86 -11.94 -6.37 0.25
C LEU A 86 -12.40 -6.62 1.70
N ASN A 87 -11.89 -5.85 2.67
CA ASN A 87 -12.21 -6.05 4.08
C ASN A 87 -12.86 -4.85 4.77
N GLY A 88 -13.00 -3.72 4.09
CA GLY A 88 -13.66 -2.52 4.60
C GLY A 88 -12.86 -1.73 5.66
N ARG A 89 -11.62 -2.14 5.97
CA ARG A 89 -10.80 -1.39 6.93
C ARG A 89 -10.48 0.00 6.43
N LYS A 90 -10.35 0.94 7.35
CA LYS A 90 -9.84 2.27 7.05
C LYS A 90 -8.31 2.22 6.96
N VAL A 91 -7.78 2.75 5.87
CA VAL A 91 -6.36 2.77 5.55
C VAL A 91 -5.91 4.21 5.39
N GLU A 92 -4.90 4.62 6.13
CA GLU A 92 -4.40 6.00 6.08
C GLU A 92 -3.67 6.28 4.77
N VAL A 93 -3.92 7.44 4.22
CA VAL A 93 -3.21 7.96 3.05
C VAL A 93 -1.98 8.74 3.51
N TRP A 94 -0.82 8.39 2.96
CA TRP A 94 0.45 9.07 3.15
C TRP A 94 0.88 9.75 1.85
N ILE A 95 1.57 10.88 1.94
CA ILE A 95 2.27 11.47 0.79
C ILE A 95 3.71 10.99 0.87
N GLY A 96 4.20 10.32 -0.18
CA GLY A 96 5.54 9.74 -0.21
C GLY A 96 6.42 10.38 -1.28
N ASN A 97 7.73 10.44 -1.01
CA ASN A 97 8.72 10.94 -1.98
C ASN A 97 9.11 9.89 -3.03
N TYR A 98 8.61 8.68 -2.90
CA TYR A 98 9.00 7.50 -3.69
C TYR A 98 7.90 7.02 -4.64
N VAL A 99 6.82 7.77 -4.79
CA VAL A 99 5.70 7.44 -5.68
C VAL A 99 5.72 8.35 -6.89
N LEU A 100 5.72 7.76 -8.08
CA LEU A 100 5.65 8.48 -9.36
C LEU A 100 4.22 8.53 -9.88
N MET A 101 3.82 9.69 -10.43
CA MET A 101 2.53 9.82 -11.13
C MET A 101 2.42 8.92 -12.37
N SER A 102 3.55 8.60 -12.99
CA SER A 102 3.61 7.71 -14.15
C SER A 102 3.42 6.23 -13.81
N TYR A 103 3.54 5.85 -12.55
CA TYR A 103 3.34 4.48 -12.11
C TYR A 103 1.94 4.29 -11.51
N GLY A 104 1.15 3.43 -12.17
CA GLY A 104 -0.26 3.33 -11.83
C GLY A 104 -0.97 4.67 -12.06
N GLU A 105 -1.66 5.16 -11.08
CA GLU A 105 -2.27 6.50 -11.07
C GLU A 105 -1.64 7.38 -9.97
N GLY A 106 -0.36 7.18 -9.69
CA GLY A 106 0.35 7.93 -8.66
C GLY A 106 0.02 7.49 -7.23
N ALA A 107 -0.38 6.25 -7.05
CA ALA A 107 -0.66 5.65 -5.75
C ALA A 107 -0.13 4.22 -5.67
N VAL A 108 0.41 3.85 -4.52
CA VAL A 108 0.90 2.50 -4.22
C VAL A 108 0.39 2.03 -2.88
N MET A 109 0.14 0.73 -2.74
CA MET A 109 -0.21 0.14 -1.46
C MET A 109 1.05 -0.17 -0.64
N GLY A 110 0.98 0.02 0.67
CA GLY A 110 2.01 -0.38 1.62
C GLY A 110 1.64 -1.66 2.33
N VAL A 111 2.52 -2.67 2.24
CA VAL A 111 2.35 -3.98 2.89
C VAL A 111 3.59 -4.29 3.73
N PRO A 112 3.69 -3.73 4.93
CA PRO A 112 4.91 -3.82 5.74
C PRO A 112 5.34 -5.24 6.09
N ALA A 113 4.41 -6.17 6.22
CA ALA A 113 4.75 -7.55 6.58
C ALA A 113 5.48 -8.32 5.47
N HIS A 114 5.35 -7.90 4.19
CA HIS A 114 5.80 -8.67 3.02
C HIS A 114 6.64 -7.86 2.02
N ASP A 115 7.04 -6.65 2.39
CA ASP A 115 7.96 -5.79 1.65
C ASP A 115 8.96 -5.16 2.61
N GLU A 116 10.26 -5.36 2.37
CA GLU A 116 11.34 -4.91 3.26
C GLU A 116 11.35 -3.40 3.45
N ARG A 117 11.15 -2.64 2.38
CA ARG A 117 11.17 -1.18 2.43
C ARG A 117 9.94 -0.63 3.15
N ASP A 118 8.78 -1.26 2.96
CA ASP A 118 7.56 -0.92 3.68
C ASP A 118 7.67 -1.32 5.16
N PHE A 119 8.34 -2.42 5.46
CA PHE A 119 8.64 -2.84 6.84
C PHE A 119 9.47 -1.79 7.57
N ALA A 120 10.57 -1.34 6.95
CA ALA A 120 11.43 -0.30 7.52
C ALA A 120 10.65 1.02 7.70
N PHE A 121 9.85 1.41 6.72
CA PHE A 121 9.00 2.59 6.79
C PHE A 121 7.97 2.49 7.93
N ALA A 122 7.28 1.36 8.05
CA ALA A 122 6.30 1.13 9.11
C ALA A 122 6.94 1.13 10.51
N LYS A 123 8.11 0.54 10.66
CA LYS A 123 8.88 0.57 11.93
C LYS A 123 9.27 2.00 12.31
N LYS A 124 9.70 2.80 11.34
CA LYS A 124 10.10 4.19 11.57
C LYS A 124 8.94 5.07 12.01
N PHE A 125 7.77 4.88 11.43
CA PHE A 125 6.61 5.76 11.63
C PHE A 125 5.50 5.15 12.52
N GLY A 126 5.70 3.95 13.06
CA GLY A 126 4.71 3.29 13.93
C GLY A 126 3.45 2.83 13.19
N ILE A 127 3.55 2.52 11.90
CA ILE A 127 2.43 1.99 11.11
C ILE A 127 2.23 0.51 11.44
N PRO A 128 0.98 0.02 11.53
CA PRO A 128 0.71 -1.39 11.80
C PRO A 128 1.34 -2.33 10.76
N ILE A 129 1.88 -3.45 11.23
CA ILE A 129 2.45 -4.53 10.40
C ILE A 129 1.58 -5.76 10.60
N ILE A 130 0.88 -6.19 9.56
CA ILE A 130 -0.07 -7.31 9.62
C ILE A 130 0.41 -8.42 8.69
N GLN A 131 0.82 -9.52 9.26
CA GLN A 131 1.18 -10.72 8.50
C GLN A 131 -0.06 -11.31 7.82
N VAL A 132 0.03 -11.56 6.52
CA VAL A 132 -1.03 -12.19 5.72
C VAL A 132 -0.55 -13.36 4.87
N CYS A 133 0.77 -13.58 4.82
CA CYS A 133 1.38 -14.76 4.23
C CYS A 133 2.23 -15.47 5.27
N ALA A 134 2.03 -16.77 5.44
CA ALA A 134 2.79 -17.61 6.36
C ALA A 134 3.47 -18.74 5.60
N VAL A 135 4.60 -19.20 6.15
CA VAL A 135 5.35 -20.37 5.66
C VAL A 135 5.42 -21.38 6.79
N GLU A 136 5.12 -22.63 6.46
CA GLU A 136 5.13 -23.72 7.46
C GLU A 136 6.49 -23.81 8.16
N GLY A 137 6.46 -23.93 9.49
CA GLY A 137 7.67 -24.04 10.31
C GLY A 137 8.47 -22.75 10.49
N LYS A 138 7.97 -21.59 10.03
CA LYS A 138 8.60 -20.29 10.23
C LYS A 138 7.73 -19.37 11.07
N GLU A 139 8.36 -18.68 12.02
CA GLU A 139 7.69 -17.72 12.91
C GLU A 139 7.96 -16.28 12.45
N PHE A 140 6.88 -15.50 12.32
CA PHE A 140 6.95 -14.09 11.98
C PHE A 140 7.15 -13.24 13.24
N SER A 141 8.02 -12.23 13.14
CA SER A 141 8.19 -11.22 14.19
C SER A 141 8.30 -9.82 13.55
N THR A 142 7.76 -8.83 14.24
CA THR A 142 7.92 -7.42 13.85
C THR A 142 9.23 -6.80 14.38
N ASP A 143 10.07 -7.56 15.07
CA ASP A 143 11.32 -7.05 15.65
C ASP A 143 12.32 -6.67 14.58
N ALA A 144 12.51 -7.54 13.58
CA ALA A 144 13.42 -7.32 12.47
C ALA A 144 12.91 -8.01 11.20
N TRP A 145 13.26 -7.44 10.05
CA TRP A 145 12.99 -8.04 8.75
C TRP A 145 13.74 -9.37 8.59
N GLN A 146 13.08 -10.32 7.95
CA GLN A 146 13.69 -11.57 7.47
C GLN A 146 13.31 -11.79 6.00
N ASP A 147 14.27 -12.23 5.17
CA ASP A 147 14.10 -12.35 3.72
C ASP A 147 12.91 -13.22 3.31
N TRP A 148 12.59 -14.24 4.09
CA TRP A 148 11.45 -15.11 3.81
C TRP A 148 10.08 -14.41 3.87
N TYR A 149 9.98 -13.24 4.53
CA TYR A 149 8.72 -12.47 4.60
C TYR A 149 8.23 -12.04 3.23
N GLY A 150 9.16 -11.78 2.29
CA GLY A 150 8.86 -11.39 0.90
C GLY A 150 8.97 -12.51 -0.12
N ASP A 151 9.42 -13.70 0.27
CA ASP A 151 9.78 -14.79 -0.65
C ASP A 151 8.57 -15.63 -1.07
N LYS A 152 8.13 -15.46 -2.31
CA LYS A 152 7.03 -16.23 -2.91
C LYS A 152 7.42 -17.66 -3.26
N THR A 153 8.72 -17.96 -3.39
CA THR A 153 9.20 -19.29 -3.82
C THR A 153 9.00 -20.35 -2.75
N LEU A 154 8.80 -19.93 -1.51
CA LEU A 154 8.52 -20.80 -0.37
C LEU A 154 7.06 -21.30 -0.32
N ASN A 155 6.28 -21.00 -1.36
CA ASN A 155 4.86 -21.39 -1.46
C ASN A 155 4.02 -21.02 -0.23
N PRO A 156 4.04 -19.75 0.20
CA PRO A 156 3.31 -19.33 1.39
C PRO A 156 1.79 -19.52 1.22
N TYR A 157 1.10 -19.59 2.35
CA TYR A 157 -0.35 -19.63 2.43
C TYR A 157 -0.90 -18.41 3.15
N CYS A 158 -2.15 -18.05 2.84
CA CYS A 158 -2.82 -16.88 3.41
C CYS A 158 -3.24 -17.11 4.85
N ILE A 159 -3.04 -16.09 5.69
CA ILE A 159 -3.57 -15.96 7.05
C ILE A 159 -4.09 -14.53 7.24
N ASN A 160 -4.91 -14.30 8.25
CA ASN A 160 -5.50 -12.98 8.54
C ASN A 160 -6.19 -12.34 7.30
N SER A 161 -6.65 -13.17 6.39
CA SER A 161 -7.22 -12.81 5.09
C SER A 161 -8.67 -13.27 4.94
N GLY A 162 -9.32 -13.62 6.05
CA GLY A 162 -10.72 -14.01 6.11
C GLY A 162 -10.98 -15.27 5.27
N LYS A 163 -11.84 -15.17 4.27
CA LYS A 163 -12.20 -16.31 3.42
C LYS A 163 -11.05 -16.87 2.57
N TYR A 164 -9.92 -16.19 2.51
CA TYR A 164 -8.73 -16.66 1.80
C TYR A 164 -7.76 -17.41 2.71
N ASP A 165 -8.02 -17.48 4.01
CA ASP A 165 -7.16 -18.17 4.97
C ASP A 165 -6.97 -19.63 4.59
N GLY A 166 -5.72 -20.10 4.64
CA GLY A 166 -5.33 -21.45 4.28
C GLY A 166 -5.10 -21.71 2.80
N LEU A 167 -5.50 -20.78 1.91
CA LEU A 167 -5.19 -20.91 0.47
C LEU A 167 -3.75 -20.54 0.21
N HIS A 168 -3.10 -21.30 -0.68
CA HIS A 168 -1.81 -20.87 -1.19
C HIS A 168 -1.95 -19.60 -2.04
N ILE A 169 -0.90 -18.77 -2.06
CA ILE A 169 -0.94 -17.44 -2.68
C ILE A 169 -1.41 -17.45 -4.15
N HIS A 170 -1.06 -18.48 -4.92
CA HIS A 170 -1.52 -18.62 -6.30
C HIS A 170 -3.03 -18.81 -6.42
N GLU A 171 -3.61 -19.57 -5.51
CA GLU A 171 -5.06 -19.80 -5.45
C GLU A 171 -5.78 -18.53 -4.99
N ALA A 172 -5.24 -17.87 -3.95
CA ALA A 172 -5.80 -16.62 -3.43
C ALA A 172 -5.82 -15.51 -4.50
N VAL A 173 -4.78 -15.39 -5.32
CA VAL A 173 -4.74 -14.43 -6.44
C VAL A 173 -5.81 -14.73 -7.48
N SER A 174 -6.00 -16.00 -7.83
CA SER A 174 -7.07 -16.40 -8.76
C SER A 174 -8.46 -16.05 -8.24
N TYR A 175 -8.73 -16.33 -6.96
CA TYR A 175 -10.00 -15.95 -6.30
C TYR A 175 -10.19 -14.43 -6.22
N THR A 176 -9.14 -13.71 -5.90
CA THR A 176 -9.18 -12.24 -5.83
C THR A 176 -9.48 -11.64 -7.20
N HIS A 177 -8.90 -12.22 -8.25
CA HIS A 177 -9.13 -11.80 -9.64
C HIS A 177 -10.58 -12.00 -10.07
N LEU A 178 -11.16 -13.15 -9.79
CA LEU A 178 -12.57 -13.46 -10.12
C LEU A 178 -13.52 -12.51 -9.40
N ARG A 179 -13.32 -12.23 -8.12
CA ARG A 179 -14.21 -11.36 -7.34
C ARG A 179 -14.06 -9.87 -7.61
N ALA A 180 -12.88 -9.43 -7.96
CA ALA A 180 -12.71 -8.05 -8.40
C ALA A 180 -13.55 -7.77 -9.64
N HIS A 181 -13.72 -8.74 -10.53
CA HIS A 181 -14.66 -8.66 -11.66
C HIS A 181 -16.12 -8.62 -11.24
N GLU A 182 -16.50 -9.38 -10.19
CA GLU A 182 -17.92 -9.45 -9.73
C GLU A 182 -18.36 -8.19 -8.97
N THR A 183 -17.44 -7.49 -8.28
CA THR A 183 -17.79 -6.35 -7.41
C THR A 183 -17.59 -4.99 -8.07
N GLY A 184 -17.14 -4.93 -9.33
CA GLY A 184 -16.76 -3.66 -9.98
C GLY A 184 -15.57 -2.96 -9.36
N ALA A 185 -14.89 -3.61 -8.40
CA ALA A 185 -13.64 -3.11 -7.81
C ALA A 185 -12.45 -3.21 -8.79
N TYR A 186 -12.76 -3.63 -10.00
CA TYR A 186 -11.84 -3.85 -11.09
C TYR A 186 -12.35 -3.13 -12.34
N LEU A 187 -11.64 -2.17 -12.79
CA LEU A 187 -11.76 -1.59 -14.12
C LEU A 187 -10.41 -1.58 -14.81
#